data_9dff71dd3afbe69b7472c9bd8bfd3182
#
_entry.id   9dff71dd3afbe69b7472c9bd8bfd3182
#
_cell.length_a   1.000
_cell.length_b   1.000
_cell.length_c   1.000
_cell.angle_alpha   90.00
_cell.angle_beta   90.00
_cell.angle_gamma   90.00
#
_symmetry.space_group_name_H-M   'P 1'
#
loop_
_entity.id
_entity.type
_entity.pdbx_description
1 polymer ?
#
loop_
_entity_poly.entity_id
_entity_poly.type
_entity_poly.pdbx_seq_one_letter_code
_entity_poly.pdbx_strand_id
1 'polypeptide(L)'
;MTSVPANAIGTGGTYGGVEGEEISAEASQSRIKVTQVSGSTGGKRGTLSSTDLNWEPPPCWYEPLFTPEQLKTFAETNGNGQVSIRQGWIGSELWTDHFRDEKDANNYFGTPSMVKGYKNYNLGKKGYFWHGVAPDVNSIDDTKLCNRLMFWQNAGDIPDDPNAPTPETLADYAYNKVKVPETAVELKPATKSTVNLPTWVWLDKGTFQEVKVRAELPNTGLWAETTAKPVALHLNPGTEDAQTFPASGDCEINADGSIGTPYSTGDADKTPPCGIRYLKATNGTPYRLSASVTWQITWEGAGGTGGDLPDGTFETTQDMNVQEIQAINR
;
A
#
# COMPACT_ATOMS: atom_id res chain seq x y z
N MET A 1 7.61 3.69 -25.96
CA MET A 1 6.67 2.85 -25.22
C MET A 1 6.20 3.67 -24.05
N THR A 2 4.97 4.15 -24.10
CA THR A 2 4.40 5.06 -23.10
C THR A 2 3.85 4.20 -21.95
N SER A 3 4.40 4.38 -20.78
CA SER A 3 3.89 3.79 -19.54
C SER A 3 2.54 4.40 -19.19
N VAL A 4 1.52 3.57 -19.07
CA VAL A 4 0.21 3.95 -18.55
C VAL A 4 0.32 4.00 -17.02
N PRO A 5 -0.08 5.10 -16.36
CA PRO A 5 -0.07 5.14 -14.90
C PRO A 5 -1.17 4.22 -14.35
N ALA A 6 -0.83 3.42 -13.34
CA ALA A 6 -1.79 2.63 -12.57
C ALA A 6 -2.79 3.59 -11.89
N ASN A 7 -4.05 3.48 -12.25
CA ASN A 7 -5.12 4.24 -11.62
C ASN A 7 -5.30 3.82 -10.17
N ALA A 8 -5.23 4.81 -9.29
CA ALA A 8 -5.52 4.66 -7.88
C ALA A 8 -6.92 4.10 -7.66
N ILE A 9 -7.00 3.01 -6.89
CA ILE A 9 -8.25 2.43 -6.40
C ILE A 9 -8.91 3.47 -5.48
N GLY A 10 -10.15 3.84 -5.79
CA GLY A 10 -10.89 4.90 -5.13
C GLY A 10 -11.12 4.66 -3.64
N THR A 11 -11.15 5.75 -2.93
CA THR A 11 -11.49 5.87 -1.51
C THR A 11 -12.91 5.41 -1.25
N GLY A 12 -13.13 4.63 -0.17
CA GLY A 12 -14.40 4.06 0.23
C GLY A 12 -15.54 5.09 0.29
N GLY A 13 -16.63 4.80 -0.40
CA GLY A 13 -17.87 5.55 -0.36
C GLY A 13 -18.82 4.99 0.69
N THR A 14 -19.57 5.88 1.32
CA THR A 14 -20.63 5.61 2.27
C THR A 14 -21.86 5.02 1.57
N TYR A 15 -22.49 4.02 2.19
CA TYR A 15 -23.72 3.41 1.71
C TYR A 15 -24.88 4.43 1.61
N GLY A 16 -25.36 4.65 0.40
CA GLY A 16 -26.66 5.27 0.11
C GLY A 16 -27.21 4.64 -1.16
N GLY A 17 -28.46 4.25 -1.15
CA GLY A 17 -29.34 3.58 -2.12
C GLY A 17 -28.80 3.37 -3.54
N VAL A 18 -28.68 2.12 -3.94
CA VAL A 18 -27.93 1.69 -5.10
C VAL A 18 -28.82 1.29 -6.26
N GLU A 19 -28.58 1.81 -7.44
CA GLU A 19 -29.09 1.29 -8.71
C GLU A 19 -28.16 0.18 -9.25
N GLY A 20 -28.69 -0.81 -9.99
CA GLY A 20 -28.08 -2.11 -10.27
C GLY A 20 -26.65 -2.16 -10.85
N GLU A 21 -26.19 -1.13 -11.56
CA GLU A 21 -24.82 -1.09 -12.12
C GLU A 21 -23.75 -0.73 -11.07
N GLU A 22 -24.10 0.05 -10.06
CA GLU A 22 -23.17 0.42 -8.97
C GLU A 22 -22.89 -0.76 -8.04
N ILE A 23 -23.85 -1.68 -7.81
CA ILE A 23 -23.63 -2.86 -6.95
C ILE A 23 -22.60 -3.81 -7.55
N SER A 24 -22.56 -3.97 -8.87
CA SER A 24 -21.57 -4.84 -9.52
C SER A 24 -20.14 -4.31 -9.41
N ALA A 25 -20.00 -2.99 -9.45
CA ALA A 25 -18.68 -2.33 -9.24
C ALA A 25 -18.27 -2.34 -7.76
N GLU A 26 -19.22 -2.15 -6.84
CA GLU A 26 -18.95 -2.20 -5.40
C GLU A 26 -18.69 -3.62 -4.89
N ALA A 27 -19.33 -4.64 -5.45
CA ALA A 27 -19.12 -6.04 -5.08
C ALA A 27 -17.71 -6.55 -5.43
N SER A 28 -16.99 -5.86 -6.33
CA SER A 28 -15.60 -6.18 -6.67
C SER A 28 -14.57 -5.43 -5.83
N GLN A 29 -14.99 -4.46 -5.01
CA GLN A 29 -14.09 -3.68 -4.16
C GLN A 29 -14.04 -4.24 -2.74
N SER A 30 -12.84 -4.17 -2.14
CA SER A 30 -12.67 -4.54 -0.74
C SER A 30 -13.47 -3.64 0.19
N ARG A 31 -14.07 -4.25 1.22
CA ARG A 31 -14.79 -3.60 2.31
C ARG A 31 -13.89 -3.12 3.44
N ILE A 32 -12.60 -3.37 3.35
CA ILE A 32 -11.62 -2.91 4.33
C ILE A 32 -11.63 -1.38 4.34
N LYS A 33 -11.95 -0.81 5.49
CA LYS A 33 -11.83 0.62 5.74
C LYS A 33 -10.41 0.95 6.12
N VAL A 34 -9.81 1.92 5.44
CA VAL A 34 -8.46 2.37 5.72
C VAL A 34 -8.50 3.80 6.23
N THR A 35 -7.84 4.04 7.36
CA THR A 35 -7.75 5.35 8.00
C THR A 35 -6.30 5.66 8.33
N GLN A 36 -5.80 6.81 7.90
CA GLN A 36 -4.51 7.30 8.38
C GLN A 36 -4.68 7.82 9.81
N VAL A 37 -3.96 7.21 10.76
CA VAL A 37 -4.05 7.53 12.19
C VAL A 37 -3.05 8.63 12.57
N SER A 38 -1.85 8.59 11.99
CA SER A 38 -0.82 9.59 12.22
C SER A 38 0.02 9.85 10.97
N GLY A 39 0.92 10.81 11.05
CA GLY A 39 1.79 11.25 9.98
C GLY A 39 1.32 12.56 9.33
N SER A 40 2.25 13.25 8.64
CA SER A 40 1.95 14.51 7.96
C SER A 40 0.84 14.34 6.93
N THR A 41 -0.15 15.22 6.93
CA THR A 41 -1.25 15.23 5.95
C THR A 41 -1.02 16.22 4.80
N GLY A 42 0.02 17.03 4.88
CA GLY A 42 0.39 18.04 3.87
C GLY A 42 1.51 17.58 2.94
N GLY A 43 1.70 18.30 1.84
CA GLY A 43 2.77 18.08 0.87
C GLY A 43 2.53 16.92 -0.11
N LYS A 44 3.51 16.71 -1.00
CA LYS A 44 3.52 15.56 -1.90
C LYS A 44 3.89 14.30 -1.14
N ARG A 45 3.28 13.18 -1.53
CA ARG A 45 3.46 11.89 -0.90
C ARG A 45 3.63 10.80 -1.92
N GLY A 46 4.42 9.78 -1.57
CA GLY A 46 4.63 8.59 -2.37
C GLY A 46 4.25 7.32 -1.64
N THR A 47 4.08 6.27 -2.42
CA THR A 47 3.88 4.91 -1.91
C THR A 47 5.25 4.27 -1.68
N LEU A 48 5.38 3.49 -0.63
CA LEU A 48 6.58 2.72 -0.35
C LEU A 48 6.77 1.60 -1.38
N SER A 49 8.02 1.34 -1.72
CA SER A 49 8.43 0.12 -2.42
C SER A 49 9.04 -0.83 -1.39
N SER A 50 8.58 -2.08 -1.36
CA SER A 50 9.14 -3.10 -0.47
C SER A 50 10.61 -3.34 -0.77
N THR A 51 11.42 -3.50 0.27
CA THR A 51 12.84 -3.93 0.14
C THR A 51 12.96 -5.41 -0.15
N ASP A 52 11.95 -6.20 0.19
CA ASP A 52 11.87 -7.61 -0.21
C ASP A 52 11.11 -7.72 -1.54
N LEU A 53 11.87 -8.04 -2.59
CA LEU A 53 11.33 -8.20 -3.95
C LEU A 53 10.45 -9.45 -4.12
N ASN A 54 10.49 -10.38 -3.16
CA ASN A 54 9.68 -11.61 -3.19
C ASN A 54 8.43 -11.49 -2.30
N TRP A 55 8.31 -10.39 -1.54
CA TRP A 55 7.12 -10.17 -0.74
C TRP A 55 5.95 -9.76 -1.62
N GLU A 56 4.89 -10.52 -1.52
CA GLU A 56 3.61 -10.24 -2.16
C GLU A 56 2.52 -10.25 -1.10
N PRO A 57 1.60 -9.28 -1.12
CA PRO A 57 0.43 -9.32 -0.26
C PRO A 57 -0.43 -10.55 -0.61
N PRO A 58 -1.33 -11.01 0.30
CA PRO A 58 -2.24 -12.09 0.00
C PRO A 58 -2.95 -11.86 -1.33
N PRO A 59 -2.94 -12.85 -2.25
CA PRO A 59 -3.52 -12.68 -3.58
C PRO A 59 -5.04 -12.51 -3.54
N CYS A 60 -5.67 -13.06 -2.50
CA CYS A 60 -7.10 -12.88 -2.23
C CYS A 60 -7.45 -13.22 -0.79
N TRP A 61 -8.62 -12.78 -0.35
CA TRP A 61 -9.24 -13.15 0.93
C TRP A 61 -10.76 -13.10 0.82
N TYR A 62 -11.48 -13.59 1.85
CA TYR A 62 -12.94 -13.50 1.90
C TYR A 62 -13.38 -12.32 2.76
N GLU A 63 -14.47 -11.65 2.34
CA GLU A 63 -15.08 -10.54 3.05
C GLU A 63 -16.60 -10.68 3.16
N PRO A 64 -17.25 -10.12 4.20
CA PRO A 64 -18.69 -10.05 4.27
C PRO A 64 -19.23 -9.11 3.18
N LEU A 65 -20.15 -9.59 2.34
CA LEU A 65 -20.74 -8.83 1.24
C LEU A 65 -22.17 -8.38 1.54
N PHE A 66 -23.08 -9.32 1.82
CA PHE A 66 -24.48 -9.04 2.00
C PHE A 66 -25.04 -9.54 3.32
N THR A 67 -25.92 -8.75 3.96
CA THR A 67 -26.88 -9.30 4.91
C THR A 67 -27.94 -10.11 4.17
N PRO A 68 -28.75 -10.94 4.88
CA PRO A 68 -29.89 -11.63 4.29
C PRO A 68 -30.84 -10.70 3.51
N GLU A 69 -31.15 -9.55 4.08
CA GLU A 69 -32.08 -8.56 3.50
C GLU A 69 -31.47 -7.90 2.26
N GLN A 70 -30.16 -7.57 2.31
CA GLN A 70 -29.44 -7.00 1.17
C GLN A 70 -29.38 -7.99 0.01
N LEU A 71 -29.06 -9.27 0.30
CA LEU A 71 -29.03 -10.31 -0.73
C LEU A 71 -30.40 -10.52 -1.37
N LYS A 72 -31.49 -10.56 -0.57
CA LYS A 72 -32.84 -10.66 -1.08
C LYS A 72 -33.18 -9.50 -2.02
N THR A 73 -32.96 -8.26 -1.55
CA THR A 73 -33.23 -7.06 -2.36
C THR A 73 -32.46 -7.11 -3.66
N PHE A 74 -31.16 -7.44 -3.58
CA PHE A 74 -30.30 -7.55 -4.75
C PHE A 74 -30.80 -8.60 -5.75
N ALA A 75 -31.11 -9.81 -5.30
CA ALA A 75 -31.57 -10.91 -6.12
C ALA A 75 -32.95 -10.60 -6.78
N GLU A 76 -33.84 -9.97 -6.05
CA GLU A 76 -35.19 -9.64 -6.54
C GLU A 76 -35.22 -8.42 -7.47
N THR A 77 -34.32 -7.46 -7.27
CA THR A 77 -34.24 -6.25 -8.11
C THR A 77 -33.45 -6.51 -9.41
N ASN A 78 -32.37 -7.29 -9.34
CA ASN A 78 -31.48 -7.57 -10.45
C ASN A 78 -31.71 -8.97 -11.05
N GLY A 79 -32.74 -9.69 -10.64
CA GLY A 79 -33.01 -11.10 -10.93
C GLY A 79 -33.16 -11.49 -12.40
N ASN A 80 -33.22 -10.54 -13.33
CA ASN A 80 -33.19 -10.79 -14.78
C ASN A 80 -31.86 -10.44 -15.43
N GLY A 81 -30.89 -9.96 -14.68
CA GLY A 81 -29.55 -9.56 -15.14
C GLY A 81 -28.47 -10.54 -14.71
N GLN A 82 -27.50 -10.72 -15.55
CA GLN A 82 -26.23 -11.35 -15.16
C GLN A 82 -25.45 -10.32 -14.35
N VAL A 83 -25.14 -10.62 -13.10
CA VAL A 83 -24.29 -9.79 -12.28
C VAL A 83 -22.90 -10.42 -12.26
N SER A 84 -21.93 -9.67 -12.71
CA SER A 84 -20.53 -10.03 -12.56
C SER A 84 -20.10 -9.73 -11.13
N ILE A 85 -20.16 -10.72 -10.26
CA ILE A 85 -19.26 -10.75 -9.12
C ILE A 85 -17.99 -11.44 -9.58
N ARG A 86 -16.88 -11.15 -8.96
CA ARG A 86 -15.56 -11.62 -9.39
C ARG A 86 -15.45 -13.13 -9.66
N GLN A 87 -16.35 -13.93 -9.12
CA GLN A 87 -16.42 -15.38 -9.32
C GLN A 87 -17.12 -15.79 -10.64
N GLY A 88 -17.33 -14.85 -11.56
CA GLY A 88 -17.99 -15.11 -12.84
C GLY A 88 -19.42 -14.57 -12.91
N TRP A 89 -20.06 -14.85 -14.02
CA TRP A 89 -21.44 -14.46 -14.26
C TRP A 89 -22.38 -15.36 -13.45
N ILE A 90 -23.05 -14.80 -12.44
CA ILE A 90 -24.11 -15.51 -11.73
C ILE A 90 -25.41 -15.23 -12.45
N GLY A 91 -25.97 -16.24 -13.06
CA GLY A 91 -27.30 -16.15 -13.69
C GLY A 91 -28.43 -16.02 -12.66
N SER A 92 -29.54 -15.48 -13.12
CA SER A 92 -30.74 -15.26 -12.27
C SER A 92 -31.21 -16.52 -11.54
N GLU A 93 -31.07 -17.69 -12.14
CA GLU A 93 -31.43 -18.98 -11.53
C GLU A 93 -30.64 -19.28 -10.26
N LEU A 94 -29.33 -18.97 -10.23
CA LEU A 94 -28.53 -19.20 -9.03
C LEU A 94 -29.01 -18.36 -7.84
N TRP A 95 -29.40 -17.11 -8.08
CA TRP A 95 -29.91 -16.23 -7.01
C TRP A 95 -31.17 -16.75 -6.35
N THR A 96 -32.10 -17.28 -7.16
CA THR A 96 -33.35 -17.81 -6.66
C THR A 96 -33.24 -19.26 -6.23
N ASP A 97 -32.67 -20.10 -7.04
CA ASP A 97 -32.57 -21.54 -6.77
C ASP A 97 -31.70 -21.85 -5.58
N HIS A 98 -30.50 -21.27 -5.54
CA HIS A 98 -29.51 -21.55 -4.48
C HIS A 98 -29.77 -20.77 -3.20
N PHE A 99 -30.03 -19.47 -3.29
CA PHE A 99 -30.12 -18.63 -2.10
C PHE A 99 -31.53 -18.49 -1.54
N ARG A 100 -32.58 -18.72 -2.35
CA ARG A 100 -34.00 -18.66 -1.91
C ARG A 100 -34.62 -20.03 -1.69
N ASP A 101 -34.44 -20.93 -2.67
CA ASP A 101 -35.21 -22.17 -2.78
C ASP A 101 -34.42 -23.41 -2.28
N GLU A 102 -33.26 -23.20 -1.63
CA GLU A 102 -32.47 -24.25 -0.99
C GLU A 102 -31.94 -25.33 -1.96
N LYS A 103 -31.78 -24.99 -3.27
CA LYS A 103 -31.22 -25.92 -4.24
C LYS A 103 -29.69 -25.90 -4.14
N ASP A 104 -29.12 -27.09 -4.11
CA ASP A 104 -27.68 -27.27 -4.14
C ASP A 104 -27.08 -26.78 -5.47
N ALA A 105 -25.94 -26.12 -5.40
CA ALA A 105 -25.22 -25.62 -6.57
C ALA A 105 -23.85 -26.24 -6.69
N ASN A 106 -23.39 -26.45 -7.91
CA ASN A 106 -22.00 -26.78 -8.16
C ASN A 106 -21.11 -25.58 -7.81
N ASN A 107 -19.99 -25.85 -7.18
CA ASN A 107 -18.97 -24.83 -7.00
C ASN A 107 -18.43 -24.45 -8.39
N TYR A 108 -18.44 -23.16 -8.72
CA TYR A 108 -17.94 -22.68 -10.01
C TYR A 108 -16.40 -22.88 -10.10
N PHE A 109 -15.87 -22.97 -11.32
CA PHE A 109 -14.44 -23.16 -11.65
C PHE A 109 -13.83 -24.54 -11.40
N GLY A 110 -14.59 -25.62 -11.70
CA GLY A 110 -14.02 -26.96 -11.88
C GLY A 110 -13.72 -27.74 -10.61
N THR A 111 -14.08 -27.23 -9.45
CA THR A 111 -14.09 -28.03 -8.22
C THR A 111 -15.43 -28.78 -8.10
N PRO A 112 -15.41 -30.10 -7.90
CA PRO A 112 -16.63 -30.93 -7.94
C PRO A 112 -17.45 -30.91 -6.65
N SER A 113 -17.24 -29.94 -5.76
CA SER A 113 -17.96 -29.89 -4.49
C SER A 113 -19.31 -29.18 -4.65
N MET A 114 -20.38 -29.92 -4.38
CA MET A 114 -21.72 -29.36 -4.24
C MET A 114 -21.79 -28.48 -3.01
N VAL A 115 -22.28 -27.25 -3.17
CA VAL A 115 -22.56 -26.32 -2.07
C VAL A 115 -24.03 -26.38 -1.76
N LYS A 116 -24.38 -26.63 -0.49
CA LYS A 116 -25.77 -26.66 -0.05
C LYS A 116 -26.43 -25.32 -0.22
N GLY A 117 -27.66 -25.34 -0.74
CA GLY A 117 -28.50 -24.16 -0.90
C GLY A 117 -28.96 -23.57 0.42
N TYR A 118 -29.45 -22.34 0.34
CA TYR A 118 -29.94 -21.56 1.46
C TYR A 118 -31.45 -21.36 1.35
N LYS A 119 -32.14 -21.43 2.49
CA LYS A 119 -33.58 -21.20 2.53
C LYS A 119 -33.90 -19.73 2.71
N ASN A 120 -34.69 -19.19 1.81
CA ASN A 120 -35.22 -17.83 1.89
C ASN A 120 -34.12 -16.80 2.25
N TYR A 121 -33.01 -16.83 1.55
CA TYR A 121 -31.86 -15.93 1.76
C TYR A 121 -31.29 -15.89 3.19
N ASN A 122 -31.57 -16.90 4.02
CA ASN A 122 -31.29 -16.86 5.46
C ASN A 122 -31.96 -15.71 6.23
N LEU A 123 -33.10 -15.16 5.74
CA LEU A 123 -33.81 -14.09 6.43
C LEU A 123 -34.08 -14.43 7.89
N GLY A 124 -33.85 -13.46 8.78
CA GLY A 124 -34.00 -13.61 10.22
C GLY A 124 -32.77 -14.20 10.92
N LYS A 125 -31.76 -14.67 10.20
CA LYS A 125 -30.47 -15.04 10.79
C LYS A 125 -29.55 -13.82 10.91
N LYS A 126 -28.70 -13.79 11.95
CA LYS A 126 -27.68 -12.76 12.11
C LYS A 126 -26.37 -13.24 11.51
N GLY A 127 -25.87 -12.53 10.50
CA GLY A 127 -24.64 -12.88 9.81
C GLY A 127 -24.58 -12.25 8.41
N TYR A 128 -23.64 -12.77 7.62
CA TYR A 128 -23.35 -12.22 6.29
C TYR A 128 -23.09 -13.35 5.29
N PHE A 129 -23.43 -13.10 4.05
CA PHE A 129 -22.91 -13.83 2.92
C PHE A 129 -21.55 -13.25 2.55
N TRP A 130 -20.54 -14.11 2.48
CA TRP A 130 -19.15 -13.77 2.22
C TRP A 130 -18.76 -14.11 0.80
N HIS A 131 -17.85 -13.35 0.22
CA HIS A 131 -17.31 -13.55 -1.12
C HIS A 131 -15.79 -13.35 -1.15
N GLY A 132 -15.15 -13.85 -2.21
CA GLY A 132 -13.72 -13.63 -2.44
C GLY A 132 -13.44 -12.23 -2.99
N VAL A 133 -12.40 -11.61 -2.47
CA VAL A 133 -11.85 -10.32 -2.93
C VAL A 133 -10.38 -10.50 -3.22
N ALA A 134 -9.87 -9.84 -4.25
CA ALA A 134 -8.45 -9.78 -4.52
C ALA A 134 -8.05 -8.36 -4.94
N PRO A 135 -6.88 -7.87 -4.50
CA PRO A 135 -6.45 -6.49 -4.69
C PRO A 135 -6.17 -6.13 -6.15
N ASP A 136 -5.71 -7.10 -6.95
CA ASP A 136 -5.44 -6.92 -8.36
C ASP A 136 -6.07 -8.04 -9.19
N VAL A 137 -7.05 -7.66 -10.00
CA VAL A 137 -7.83 -8.57 -10.86
C VAL A 137 -7.11 -8.99 -12.12
N ASN A 138 -6.09 -8.24 -12.53
CA ASN A 138 -5.48 -8.42 -13.85
C ASN A 138 -4.18 -9.24 -13.83
N SER A 139 -3.61 -9.45 -12.65
CA SER A 139 -2.32 -10.13 -12.48
C SER A 139 -2.38 -11.49 -11.81
N ILE A 140 -3.59 -11.99 -11.48
CA ILE A 140 -3.71 -13.19 -10.65
C ILE A 140 -3.92 -14.42 -11.52
N ASP A 141 -3.04 -15.40 -11.31
CA ASP A 141 -3.24 -16.78 -11.74
C ASP A 141 -4.55 -17.31 -11.14
N ASP A 142 -5.44 -17.82 -12.00
CA ASP A 142 -6.76 -18.36 -11.61
C ASP A 142 -6.68 -19.42 -10.50
N THR A 143 -5.53 -20.06 -10.31
CA THR A 143 -5.31 -21.06 -9.26
C THR A 143 -5.14 -20.44 -7.86
N LYS A 144 -4.83 -19.16 -7.79
CA LYS A 144 -4.64 -18.40 -6.53
C LYS A 144 -5.88 -17.63 -6.10
N LEU A 145 -6.99 -17.74 -6.81
CA LEU A 145 -8.22 -17.04 -6.50
C LEU A 145 -8.99 -17.71 -5.37
N CYS A 146 -9.70 -16.88 -4.58
CA CYS A 146 -10.69 -17.33 -3.61
C CYS A 146 -11.95 -17.78 -4.37
N ASN A 147 -12.00 -19.05 -4.77
CA ASN A 147 -12.97 -19.59 -5.74
C ASN A 147 -14.29 -20.06 -5.13
N ARG A 148 -14.44 -19.96 -3.82
CA ARG A 148 -15.65 -20.40 -3.17
C ARG A 148 -16.84 -19.58 -3.65
N LEU A 149 -17.93 -20.29 -4.03
CA LEU A 149 -19.23 -19.63 -4.21
C LEU A 149 -19.57 -18.87 -2.92
N MET A 150 -20.22 -17.72 -3.07
CA MET A 150 -20.66 -16.92 -1.93
C MET A 150 -21.33 -17.78 -0.87
N PHE A 151 -20.89 -17.67 0.38
CA PHE A 151 -21.26 -18.57 1.47
C PHE A 151 -21.60 -17.80 2.75
N TRP A 152 -22.38 -18.43 3.62
CA TRP A 152 -22.86 -17.86 4.86
C TRP A 152 -21.87 -18.02 6.01
N GLN A 153 -21.73 -16.94 6.82
CA GLN A 153 -21.14 -16.95 8.14
C GLN A 153 -22.03 -16.24 9.14
N ASN A 154 -22.16 -16.76 10.37
CA ASN A 154 -22.89 -16.05 11.42
C ASN A 154 -22.12 -14.78 11.83
N ALA A 155 -22.82 -13.85 12.44
CA ALA A 155 -22.22 -12.61 12.93
C ALA A 155 -21.14 -12.89 13.97
N GLY A 156 -19.95 -12.34 13.71
CA GLY A 156 -18.77 -12.53 14.56
C GLY A 156 -17.90 -13.75 14.22
N ASP A 157 -18.41 -14.66 13.37
CA ASP A 157 -17.61 -15.82 12.94
C ASP A 157 -16.72 -15.44 11.74
N ILE A 158 -15.48 -15.88 11.77
CA ILE A 158 -14.54 -15.83 10.65
C ILE A 158 -14.58 -17.18 9.94
N PRO A 159 -14.52 -17.23 8.59
CA PRO A 159 -14.50 -18.51 7.87
C PRO A 159 -13.34 -19.41 8.29
N ASP A 160 -13.59 -20.69 8.46
CA ASP A 160 -12.56 -21.72 8.56
C ASP A 160 -12.09 -22.08 7.13
N ASP A 161 -11.20 -21.24 6.61
CA ASP A 161 -10.71 -21.33 5.22
C ASP A 161 -9.27 -20.76 5.17
N PRO A 162 -8.37 -21.34 4.38
CA PRO A 162 -6.99 -20.83 4.23
C PRO A 162 -6.91 -19.36 3.79
N ASN A 163 -7.92 -18.88 3.07
CA ASN A 163 -8.00 -17.49 2.61
C ASN A 163 -8.92 -16.62 3.51
N ALA A 164 -9.19 -17.07 4.73
CA ALA A 164 -9.89 -16.24 5.70
C ALA A 164 -9.09 -14.97 6.01
N PRO A 165 -9.74 -13.81 6.17
CA PRO A 165 -9.02 -12.59 6.55
C PRO A 165 -8.46 -12.73 7.96
N THR A 166 -7.23 -12.29 8.13
CA THR A 166 -6.52 -12.23 9.41
C THR A 166 -6.11 -10.79 9.71
N PRO A 167 -5.71 -10.45 10.95
CA PRO A 167 -5.08 -9.15 11.20
C PRO A 167 -3.85 -8.91 10.33
N GLU A 168 -3.04 -9.94 10.02
CA GLU A 168 -1.91 -9.84 9.11
C GLU A 168 -2.35 -9.48 7.69
N THR A 169 -3.41 -10.11 7.16
CA THR A 169 -4.01 -9.72 5.86
C THR A 169 -4.38 -8.24 5.83
N LEU A 170 -4.92 -7.71 6.94
CA LEU A 170 -5.27 -6.31 7.06
C LEU A 170 -4.02 -5.42 7.17
N ALA A 171 -2.97 -5.90 7.84
CA ALA A 171 -1.70 -5.19 7.93
C ALA A 171 -1.03 -5.06 6.55
N ASP A 172 -0.99 -6.14 5.77
CA ASP A 172 -0.48 -6.14 4.40
C ASP A 172 -1.29 -5.19 3.50
N TYR A 173 -2.61 -5.20 3.66
CA TYR A 173 -3.48 -4.27 2.94
C TYR A 173 -3.21 -2.82 3.33
N ALA A 174 -3.05 -2.53 4.63
CA ALA A 174 -2.69 -1.21 5.14
C ALA A 174 -1.31 -0.77 4.64
N TYR A 175 -0.31 -1.66 4.59
CA TYR A 175 1.02 -1.38 4.07
C TYR A 175 0.97 -0.79 2.65
N ASN A 176 0.19 -1.39 1.76
CA ASN A 176 0.00 -0.89 0.39
C ASN A 176 -0.71 0.47 0.32
N LYS A 177 -1.31 0.93 1.41
CA LYS A 177 -1.97 2.25 1.52
C LYS A 177 -1.14 3.27 2.28
N VAL A 178 -0.02 2.88 2.88
CA VAL A 178 0.92 3.80 3.51
C VAL A 178 1.43 4.78 2.47
N LYS A 179 1.29 6.07 2.75
CA LYS A 179 1.84 7.15 1.96
C LYS A 179 2.76 7.99 2.82
N VAL A 180 4.03 7.98 2.47
CA VAL A 180 5.07 8.73 3.15
C VAL A 180 5.33 10.07 2.46
N PRO A 181 5.85 11.09 3.18
CA PRO A 181 6.27 12.35 2.57
C PRO A 181 7.31 12.13 1.47
N GLU A 182 7.26 12.97 0.42
CA GLU A 182 8.28 12.96 -0.64
C GLU A 182 9.64 13.31 -0.04
N THR A 183 10.67 12.53 -0.36
CA THR A 183 12.05 12.69 0.12
C THR A 183 12.74 13.84 -0.61
N ALA A 184 12.27 15.07 -0.45
CA ALA A 184 12.93 16.24 -0.99
C ALA A 184 14.04 16.67 -0.03
N VAL A 185 15.27 16.20 -0.28
CA VAL A 185 16.44 16.58 0.52
C VAL A 185 16.78 18.05 0.30
N GLU A 186 17.13 18.72 1.39
CA GLU A 186 17.72 20.04 1.31
C GLU A 186 19.23 19.91 1.11
N LEU A 187 19.79 20.72 0.23
CA LEU A 187 21.19 20.68 -0.16
C LEU A 187 21.84 22.06 -0.03
N LYS A 188 23.12 22.05 0.40
CA LYS A 188 23.94 23.26 0.31
C LYS A 188 25.33 22.89 -0.21
N PRO A 189 25.70 23.38 -1.41
CA PRO A 189 24.90 24.19 -2.37
C PRO A 189 23.73 23.40 -2.99
N ALA A 190 22.62 24.07 -3.36
CA ALA A 190 21.36 23.43 -3.70
C ALA A 190 21.38 22.64 -5.01
N THR A 191 21.92 23.23 -6.10
CA THR A 191 21.84 22.60 -7.44
C THR A 191 23.20 22.58 -8.17
N LYS A 192 24.17 23.29 -7.64
CA LYS A 192 25.52 23.39 -8.21
C LYS A 192 26.52 23.10 -7.11
N SER A 193 27.32 22.08 -7.30
CA SER A 193 28.40 21.73 -6.40
C SER A 193 29.74 22.09 -7.06
N THR A 194 30.81 22.06 -6.28
CA THR A 194 32.17 22.30 -6.72
C THR A 194 33.01 21.08 -6.42
N VAL A 195 33.89 20.70 -7.35
CA VAL A 195 34.84 19.59 -7.18
C VAL A 195 35.63 19.77 -5.87
N ASN A 196 35.74 18.69 -5.10
CA ASN A 196 36.42 18.62 -3.80
C ASN A 196 35.82 19.44 -2.65
N LEU A 197 34.70 20.15 -2.87
CA LEU A 197 33.95 20.77 -1.78
C LEU A 197 32.77 19.92 -1.36
N PRO A 198 32.51 19.81 -0.03
CA PRO A 198 31.38 19.02 0.44
C PRO A 198 30.02 19.69 0.14
N THR A 199 29.08 18.92 -0.31
CA THR A 199 27.66 19.29 -0.38
C THR A 199 26.97 18.71 0.85
N TRP A 200 26.43 19.57 1.69
CA TRP A 200 25.67 19.18 2.89
C TRP A 200 24.28 18.74 2.48
N VAL A 201 23.80 17.69 3.11
CA VAL A 201 22.45 17.13 2.90
C VAL A 201 21.72 17.05 4.24
N TRP A 202 20.47 17.46 4.27
CA TRP A 202 19.64 17.29 5.46
C TRP A 202 18.17 17.20 5.09
N LEU A 203 17.37 16.71 6.04
CA LEU A 203 15.90 16.66 5.99
C LEU A 203 15.33 17.26 7.27
N ASP A 204 14.29 18.08 7.12
CA ASP A 204 13.63 18.72 8.25
C ASP A 204 12.84 17.68 9.06
N LYS A 205 13.00 17.72 10.38
CA LYS A 205 12.30 16.90 11.36
C LYS A 205 10.78 16.97 11.29
N GLY A 206 10.21 18.08 10.84
CA GLY A 206 8.77 18.29 10.73
C GLY A 206 8.11 17.42 9.68
N THR A 207 8.87 16.91 8.72
CA THR A 207 8.36 16.19 7.55
C THR A 207 8.42 14.67 7.73
N PHE A 208 9.43 14.15 8.42
CA PHE A 208 9.71 12.71 8.53
C PHE A 208 9.30 12.16 9.90
N GLN A 209 8.00 12.08 10.12
CA GLN A 209 7.42 11.47 11.31
C GLN A 209 6.86 10.08 10.97
N GLU A 210 6.70 9.28 12.01
CA GLU A 210 6.02 7.99 11.94
C GLU A 210 4.64 8.12 11.29
N VAL A 211 4.36 7.27 10.31
CA VAL A 211 3.06 7.19 9.63
C VAL A 211 2.36 5.93 10.06
N LYS A 212 1.14 6.07 10.56
CA LYS A 212 0.28 4.96 10.96
C LYS A 212 -0.97 4.89 10.09
N VAL A 213 -1.24 3.70 9.61
CA VAL A 213 -2.42 3.40 8.80
C VAL A 213 -3.15 2.22 9.42
N ARG A 214 -4.41 2.43 9.77
CA ARG A 214 -5.30 1.40 10.30
C ARG A 214 -6.21 0.87 9.21
N ALA A 215 -6.22 -0.44 9.05
CA ALA A 215 -7.19 -1.16 8.25
C ALA A 215 -8.15 -1.91 9.18
N GLU A 216 -9.44 -1.88 8.86
CA GLU A 216 -10.49 -2.53 9.63
C GLU A 216 -11.49 -3.20 8.69
N LEU A 217 -11.83 -4.46 8.94
CA LEU A 217 -12.89 -5.15 8.24
C LEU A 217 -14.18 -5.05 9.05
N PRO A 218 -15.16 -4.24 8.62
CA PRO A 218 -16.36 -3.99 9.37
C PRO A 218 -17.13 -5.27 9.70
N ASN A 219 -17.76 -5.28 10.87
CA ASN A 219 -18.63 -6.35 11.36
C ASN A 219 -17.92 -7.69 11.69
N THR A 220 -16.60 -7.74 11.66
CA THR A 220 -15.81 -8.95 11.97
C THR A 220 -15.00 -8.80 13.26
N GLY A 221 -14.77 -7.58 13.71
CA GLY A 221 -13.84 -7.29 14.81
C GLY A 221 -12.36 -7.35 14.41
N LEU A 222 -12.06 -7.67 13.13
CA LEU A 222 -10.68 -7.68 12.62
C LEU A 222 -10.20 -6.27 12.32
N TRP A 223 -9.01 -5.98 12.76
CA TRP A 223 -8.29 -4.75 12.45
C TRP A 223 -6.78 -4.97 12.55
N ALA A 224 -6.02 -4.14 11.84
CA ALA A 224 -4.59 -3.98 12.02
C ALA A 224 -4.19 -2.51 11.86
N GLU A 225 -3.15 -2.09 12.57
CA GLU A 225 -2.51 -0.80 12.42
C GLU A 225 -1.06 -1.03 11.99
N THR A 226 -0.74 -0.61 10.78
CA THR A 226 0.60 -0.69 10.22
C THR A 226 1.31 0.64 10.45
N THR A 227 2.50 0.57 11.03
CA THR A 227 3.35 1.68 11.38
C THR A 227 4.57 1.70 10.48
N ALA A 228 4.79 2.80 9.76
CA ALA A 228 6.00 3.06 8.99
C ALA A 228 6.85 4.10 9.73
N LYS A 229 8.04 3.71 10.18
CA LYS A 229 8.98 4.57 10.90
C LYS A 229 10.23 4.80 10.07
N PRO A 230 10.62 6.06 9.76
CA PRO A 230 11.84 6.31 9.02
C PRO A 230 13.06 5.93 9.87
N VAL A 231 14.04 5.24 9.27
CA VAL A 231 15.21 4.72 10.01
C VAL A 231 16.55 5.12 9.42
N ALA A 232 16.63 5.40 8.11
CA ALA A 232 17.86 5.86 7.47
C ALA A 232 17.55 6.64 6.18
N LEU A 233 18.47 7.53 5.80
CA LEU A 233 18.52 8.14 4.48
C LEU A 233 19.76 7.62 3.76
N HIS A 234 19.59 6.96 2.63
CA HIS A 234 20.67 6.53 1.76
C HIS A 234 20.89 7.52 0.62
N LEU A 235 22.15 7.93 0.43
CA LEU A 235 22.59 8.84 -0.63
C LEU A 235 23.36 8.08 -1.69
N ASN A 236 22.91 8.15 -2.94
CA ASN A 236 23.65 7.69 -4.10
C ASN A 236 24.03 8.89 -4.98
N PRO A 237 25.30 9.23 -5.10
CA PRO A 237 25.75 10.41 -5.86
C PRO A 237 25.46 10.37 -7.37
N GLY A 238 25.15 9.19 -7.93
CA GLY A 238 24.98 8.99 -9.36
C GLY A 238 26.28 8.90 -10.15
N THR A 239 27.42 8.74 -9.46
CA THR A 239 28.75 8.56 -10.04
C THR A 239 29.69 7.90 -9.03
N GLU A 240 30.66 7.12 -9.53
CA GLU A 240 31.77 6.58 -8.72
C GLU A 240 32.81 7.65 -8.37
N ASP A 241 32.86 8.77 -9.13
CA ASP A 241 33.74 9.90 -8.87
C ASP A 241 33.17 10.81 -7.75
N ALA A 242 32.75 10.20 -6.64
CA ALA A 242 32.22 10.90 -5.47
C ALA A 242 32.51 10.13 -4.16
N GLN A 243 32.47 10.85 -3.06
CA GLN A 243 32.56 10.32 -1.70
C GLN A 243 31.29 10.73 -0.95
N THR A 244 30.70 9.81 -0.22
CA THR A 244 29.58 10.08 0.69
C THR A 244 30.05 10.26 2.13
N PHE A 245 29.27 10.96 2.90
CA PHE A 245 29.44 11.14 4.34
C PHE A 245 28.12 10.79 5.03
N PRO A 246 28.07 9.71 5.82
CA PRO A 246 29.11 8.68 6.03
C PRO A 246 29.54 7.94 4.74
N ALA A 247 30.67 7.21 4.79
CA ALA A 247 31.21 6.51 3.62
C ALA A 247 30.28 5.40 3.07
N SER A 248 29.37 4.87 3.88
CA SER A 248 28.30 3.95 3.45
C SER A 248 27.23 4.63 2.60
N GLY A 249 27.12 5.95 2.65
CA GLY A 249 26.01 6.71 2.09
C GLY A 249 24.77 6.79 3.00
N ASP A 250 24.78 6.08 4.15
CA ASP A 250 23.63 6.00 5.05
C ASP A 250 23.75 7.06 6.15
N CYS A 251 22.87 8.03 6.10
CA CYS A 251 22.72 9.06 7.12
C CYS A 251 21.72 8.61 8.18
N GLU A 252 22.14 8.59 9.43
CA GLU A 252 21.28 8.21 10.55
C GLU A 252 20.23 9.29 10.87
N ILE A 253 19.12 8.86 11.44
CA ILE A 253 18.10 9.76 11.97
C ILE A 253 18.54 10.24 13.34
N ASN A 254 18.56 11.55 13.51
CA ASN A 254 18.85 12.19 14.79
C ASN A 254 17.75 11.90 15.82
N ALA A 255 18.05 12.02 17.10
CA ALA A 255 17.09 11.78 18.18
C ALA A 255 15.83 12.67 18.11
N ASP A 256 15.92 13.81 17.41
CA ASP A 256 14.79 14.73 17.20
C ASP A 256 14.00 14.43 15.91
N GLY A 257 14.34 13.36 15.18
CA GLY A 257 13.70 12.96 13.91
C GLY A 257 14.18 13.71 12.67
N SER A 258 15.17 14.61 12.80
CA SER A 258 15.84 15.21 11.63
C SER A 258 16.88 14.23 11.07
N ILE A 259 17.31 14.43 9.82
CA ILE A 259 18.40 13.68 9.19
C ILE A 259 19.47 14.68 8.74
N GLY A 260 20.72 14.36 9.05
CA GLY A 260 21.82 15.30 8.80
C GLY A 260 21.75 16.55 9.68
N THR A 261 22.45 17.59 9.28
CA THR A 261 22.46 18.89 9.96
C THR A 261 22.40 19.99 8.90
N PRO A 262 21.51 21.00 9.06
CA PRO A 262 21.49 22.15 8.17
C PRO A 262 22.85 22.87 8.13
N TYR A 263 23.28 23.25 6.92
CA TYR A 263 24.49 24.02 6.74
C TYR A 263 24.39 25.40 7.42
N SER A 264 25.45 25.76 8.15
CA SER A 264 25.59 27.11 8.75
C SER A 264 26.80 27.83 8.16
N THR A 265 26.76 29.17 8.19
CA THR A 265 27.89 29.98 7.76
C THR A 265 29.12 29.65 8.62
N GLY A 266 30.23 29.23 7.98
CA GLY A 266 31.43 28.78 8.64
C GLY A 266 31.65 27.25 8.64
N ASP A 267 30.73 26.50 8.02
CA ASP A 267 30.85 25.04 7.89
C ASP A 267 31.50 24.59 6.56
N ALA A 268 31.93 25.56 5.74
CA ALA A 268 32.44 25.27 4.40
C ALA A 268 33.64 24.28 4.38
N ASP A 269 34.51 24.34 5.41
CA ASP A 269 35.67 23.47 5.54
C ASP A 269 35.43 22.23 6.41
N LYS A 270 34.23 22.06 6.93
CA LYS A 270 33.89 20.93 7.78
C LYS A 270 33.37 19.74 6.95
N THR A 271 33.59 18.56 7.47
CA THR A 271 32.94 17.35 6.93
C THR A 271 31.49 17.31 7.38
N PRO A 272 30.51 17.23 6.44
CA PRO A 272 29.11 17.12 6.82
C PRO A 272 28.82 15.78 7.51
N PRO A 273 27.93 15.73 8.51
CA PRO A 273 27.48 14.46 9.08
C PRO A 273 26.66 13.63 8.08
N CYS A 274 26.02 14.30 7.14
CA CYS A 274 25.33 13.72 5.98
C CYS A 274 25.64 14.59 4.75
N GLY A 275 26.19 13.98 3.69
CA GLY A 275 26.57 14.77 2.51
C GLY A 275 27.39 14.03 1.46
N ILE A 276 27.85 14.76 0.46
CA ILE A 276 28.55 14.24 -0.71
C ILE A 276 29.69 15.18 -1.08
N ARG A 277 30.82 14.61 -1.51
CA ARG A 277 31.93 15.33 -2.15
C ARG A 277 32.15 14.75 -3.53
N TYR A 278 31.91 15.51 -4.56
CA TYR A 278 32.22 15.13 -5.93
C TYR A 278 33.71 15.37 -6.24
N LEU A 279 34.35 14.41 -6.88
CA LEU A 279 35.77 14.43 -7.21
C LEU A 279 36.01 14.87 -8.66
N LYS A 280 34.95 14.95 -9.48
CA LYS A 280 35.02 15.30 -10.90
C LYS A 280 33.87 16.20 -11.31
N ALA A 281 34.16 17.13 -12.20
CA ALA A 281 33.15 18.03 -12.76
C ALA A 281 32.23 17.29 -13.75
N THR A 282 30.99 17.78 -13.87
CA THR A 282 30.06 17.34 -14.92
C THR A 282 30.43 17.97 -16.25
N ASN A 283 30.44 17.18 -17.33
CA ASN A 283 30.74 17.63 -18.68
C ASN A 283 29.44 17.83 -19.50
N GLY A 284 28.54 18.68 -18.98
CA GLY A 284 27.29 19.00 -19.65
C GLY A 284 26.11 18.07 -19.28
N THR A 285 26.36 16.86 -18.74
CA THR A 285 25.32 15.97 -18.23
C THR A 285 25.38 15.95 -16.70
N PRO A 286 24.33 16.38 -15.98
CA PRO A 286 24.30 16.36 -14.53
C PRO A 286 24.45 14.93 -13.96
N TYR A 287 25.06 14.80 -12.80
CA TYR A 287 24.94 13.58 -12.02
C TYR A 287 23.54 13.48 -11.41
N ARG A 288 22.98 12.27 -11.38
CA ARG A 288 21.67 12.04 -10.78
C ARG A 288 21.86 11.61 -9.34
N LEU A 289 21.83 12.59 -8.45
CA LEU A 289 21.80 12.30 -7.01
C LEU A 289 20.46 11.66 -6.68
N SER A 290 20.51 10.46 -6.08
CA SER A 290 19.35 9.79 -5.51
C SER A 290 19.41 9.84 -3.99
N ALA A 291 18.28 10.10 -3.38
CA ALA A 291 18.07 10.10 -1.94
C ALA A 291 16.89 9.20 -1.61
N SER A 292 17.15 8.12 -0.87
CA SER A 292 16.16 7.10 -0.53
C SER A 292 16.01 7.01 0.98
N VAL A 293 14.82 7.24 1.52
CA VAL A 293 14.52 6.98 2.93
C VAL A 293 14.01 5.56 3.09
N THR A 294 14.63 4.84 4.01
CA THR A 294 14.17 3.51 4.46
C THR A 294 13.21 3.68 5.62
N TRP A 295 12.09 2.98 5.54
CA TRP A 295 11.02 2.95 6.53
C TRP A 295 10.89 1.54 7.08
N GLN A 296 11.16 1.37 8.36
CA GLN A 296 10.88 0.14 9.09
C GLN A 296 9.37 0.00 9.25
N ILE A 297 8.86 -1.19 8.92
CA ILE A 297 7.42 -1.45 8.95
C ILE A 297 7.11 -2.47 10.03
N THR A 298 6.28 -2.06 10.95
CA THR A 298 5.73 -2.95 12.01
C THR A 298 4.21 -2.87 11.98
N TRP A 299 3.55 -3.85 12.58
CA TRP A 299 2.09 -3.82 12.71
C TRP A 299 1.62 -4.44 14.03
N GLU A 300 0.45 -4.02 14.47
CA GLU A 300 -0.30 -4.61 15.57
C GLU A 300 -1.76 -4.80 15.15
N GLY A 301 -2.45 -5.79 15.74
CA GLY A 301 -3.81 -6.12 15.30
C GLY A 301 -4.69 -6.75 16.36
N ALA A 302 -5.91 -7.09 15.94
CA ALA A 302 -6.91 -7.72 16.79
C ALA A 302 -6.36 -8.98 17.47
N GLY A 303 -6.77 -9.21 18.71
CA GLY A 303 -6.32 -10.38 19.49
C GLY A 303 -4.89 -10.28 20.04
N GLY A 304 -4.26 -9.11 20.00
CA GLY A 304 -2.89 -8.89 20.44
C GLY A 304 -1.85 -9.49 19.49
N THR A 305 -2.22 -9.66 18.23
CA THR A 305 -1.29 -10.09 17.16
C THR A 305 -0.46 -8.90 16.69
N GLY A 306 0.70 -9.17 16.11
CA GLY A 306 1.58 -8.16 15.57
C GLY A 306 2.88 -8.76 15.08
N GLY A 307 3.68 -7.97 14.38
CA GLY A 307 4.96 -8.41 13.82
C GLY A 307 5.61 -7.34 12.96
N ASP A 308 6.62 -7.77 12.22
CA ASP A 308 7.31 -6.95 11.24
C ASP A 308 6.81 -7.30 9.84
N LEU A 309 6.73 -6.30 8.97
CA LEU A 309 6.60 -6.45 7.53
C LEU A 309 7.92 -6.02 6.87
N PRO A 310 8.16 -6.38 5.62
CA PRO A 310 9.34 -5.93 4.92
C PRO A 310 9.47 -4.42 4.95
N ASP A 311 10.67 -3.91 5.19
CA ASP A 311 10.94 -2.48 5.14
C ASP A 311 10.54 -1.90 3.78
N GLY A 312 10.16 -0.66 3.77
CA GLY A 312 9.81 0.07 2.56
C GLY A 312 10.80 1.19 2.27
N THR A 313 11.01 1.48 1.00
CA THR A 313 11.82 2.62 0.57
C THR A 313 11.01 3.59 -0.26
N PHE A 314 11.36 4.86 -0.15
CA PHE A 314 10.88 5.90 -1.04
C PHE A 314 12.05 6.76 -1.50
N GLU A 315 12.26 6.82 -2.82
CA GLU A 315 13.39 7.49 -3.45
C GLU A 315 12.94 8.72 -4.23
N THR A 316 13.77 9.76 -4.17
CA THR A 316 13.70 10.90 -5.09
C THR A 316 15.06 11.14 -5.74
N THR A 317 15.04 11.69 -6.95
CA THR A 317 16.27 12.02 -7.69
C THR A 317 16.35 13.50 -7.98
N GLN A 318 17.56 14.05 -7.91
CA GLN A 318 17.86 15.44 -8.23
C GLN A 318 19.10 15.55 -9.13
N ASP A 319 19.05 16.41 -10.15
CA ASP A 319 20.17 16.68 -11.02
C ASP A 319 21.18 17.59 -10.31
N MET A 320 22.45 17.14 -10.25
CA MET A 320 23.56 17.85 -9.65
C MET A 320 24.59 18.26 -10.69
N ASN A 321 24.76 19.58 -10.90
CA ASN A 321 25.82 20.15 -11.73
C ASN A 321 27.06 20.40 -10.87
N VAL A 322 28.19 19.77 -11.22
CA VAL A 322 29.45 19.91 -10.51
C VAL A 322 30.41 20.72 -11.38
N GLN A 323 30.95 21.81 -10.83
CA GLN A 323 31.86 22.71 -11.51
C GLN A 323 33.27 22.57 -10.94
N GLU A 324 34.28 22.76 -11.78
CA GLU A 324 35.66 22.89 -11.37
C GLU A 324 36.06 24.38 -11.36
N ILE A 325 36.68 24.82 -10.27
CA ILE A 325 37.23 26.18 -10.18
C ILE A 325 38.67 26.11 -10.60
N GLN A 326 39.02 26.70 -11.74
CA GLN A 326 40.40 26.85 -12.21
C GLN A 326 40.94 28.21 -11.81
N ALA A 327 42.03 28.23 -11.03
CA ALA A 327 42.75 29.45 -10.75
C ALA A 327 43.65 29.76 -11.95
N ILE A 328 43.38 30.83 -12.68
CA ILE A 328 44.31 31.35 -13.71
C ILE A 328 45.30 32.25 -13.01
N ASN A 329 46.53 31.76 -12.78
CA ASN A 329 47.64 32.60 -12.42
C ASN A 329 48.03 33.46 -13.62
N ARG A 330 47.83 34.76 -13.50
CA ARG A 330 48.34 35.77 -14.45
C ARG A 330 49.67 36.29 -13.97
#